data_6ca5889741970114da4ebfae1bdbc5b3
#
_entry.id   6ca5889741970114da4ebfae1bdbc5b3
#
_cell.length_a   1.000
_cell.length_b   1.000
_cell.length_c   1.000
_cell.angle_alpha   90.00
_cell.angle_beta   90.00
_cell.angle_gamma   90.00
#
_symmetry.space_group_name_H-M   'P 1'
#
loop_
_entity.id
_entity.type
_entity.pdbx_description
1 polymer ?
#
loop_
_entity_poly.entity_id
_entity_poly.type
_entity_poly.pdbx_seq_one_letter_code
_entity_poly.pdbx_strand_id
1 'polypeptide(L)'
;MSRIVRFSVLVLLIALLGACVAPPTSPSATSMINPGDKIGDFLVTKGEAEDVVYTWEMGCTKQGSAEVYACKSTVGEKVNISAGVYAALSGKTLDSLWSEHTYELLIGDRPVNLAAFGSIDVAHPRVGTMRHWNVVLEAAKPGEITIHDRGKVDGEAFESTMIFTFSPP
;
A
#
# COMPACT_ATOMS: atom_id res chain seq x y z
N MET A 1 -77.46 27.62 37.93
CA MET A 1 -76.25 28.46 37.65
C MET A 1 -75.17 27.57 36.99
N SER A 2 -75.14 27.61 35.69
CA SER A 2 -74.26 26.76 34.85
C SER A 2 -73.08 27.57 34.37
N ARG A 3 -71.86 27.18 34.70
CA ARG A 3 -70.63 27.76 34.20
C ARG A 3 -70.10 26.90 33.04
N ILE A 4 -70.22 27.44 31.83
CA ILE A 4 -69.69 26.87 30.63
C ILE A 4 -68.16 27.11 30.59
N VAL A 5 -67.39 26.05 30.72
CA VAL A 5 -65.94 26.10 30.54
C VAL A 5 -65.65 25.98 29.04
N ARG A 6 -65.12 27.04 28.44
CA ARG A 6 -64.65 27.02 27.05
C ARG A 6 -63.26 26.39 27.00
N PHE A 7 -63.16 25.17 26.45
CA PHE A 7 -61.88 24.58 26.11
C PHE A 7 -61.41 25.17 24.77
N SER A 8 -60.39 26.01 24.83
CA SER A 8 -59.64 26.42 23.66
C SER A 8 -58.75 25.28 23.22
N VAL A 9 -59.06 24.67 22.10
CA VAL A 9 -58.20 23.68 21.44
C VAL A 9 -57.09 24.43 20.74
N LEU A 10 -55.91 24.47 21.31
CA LEU A 10 -54.70 24.96 20.72
C LEU A 10 -54.15 23.86 19.76
N VAL A 11 -54.43 24.01 18.48
CA VAL A 11 -53.88 23.13 17.44
C VAL A 11 -52.42 23.50 17.25
N LEU A 12 -51.51 22.72 17.86
CA LEU A 12 -50.10 22.85 17.69
C LEU A 12 -49.69 22.22 16.31
N LEU A 13 -49.49 23.05 15.32
CA LEU A 13 -48.96 22.62 14.00
C LEU A 13 -47.47 22.30 14.17
N ILE A 14 -47.14 21.05 14.40
CA ILE A 14 -45.73 20.56 14.35
C ILE A 14 -45.36 20.46 12.88
N ALA A 15 -44.64 21.46 12.38
CA ALA A 15 -43.95 21.39 11.09
C ALA A 15 -42.82 20.34 11.21
N LEU A 16 -43.06 19.15 10.71
CA LEU A 16 -42.04 18.15 10.50
C LEU A 16 -41.07 18.64 9.40
N LEU A 17 -40.04 19.38 9.81
CA LEU A 17 -38.86 19.57 8.99
C LEU A 17 -38.18 18.21 8.79
N GLY A 18 -38.55 17.53 7.72
CA GLY A 18 -37.86 16.36 7.24
C GLY A 18 -36.43 16.75 6.86
N ALA A 19 -35.50 16.69 7.81
CA ALA A 19 -34.08 16.71 7.52
C ALA A 19 -33.81 15.47 6.69
N CYS A 20 -33.59 15.63 5.39
CA CYS A 20 -32.97 14.61 4.54
C CYS A 20 -31.58 14.34 5.14
N VAL A 21 -31.49 13.41 6.05
CA VAL A 21 -30.20 12.84 6.45
C VAL A 21 -29.73 12.08 5.23
N ALA A 22 -28.76 12.65 4.51
CA ALA A 22 -28.05 11.92 3.46
C ALA A 22 -27.55 10.61 4.07
N PRO A 23 -27.79 9.46 3.42
CA PRO A 23 -27.24 8.20 3.91
C PRO A 23 -25.73 8.37 4.11
N PRO A 24 -25.16 7.82 5.19
CA PRO A 24 -23.72 7.87 5.37
C PRO A 24 -23.08 7.32 4.08
N THR A 25 -22.30 8.15 3.41
CA THR A 25 -21.47 7.71 2.29
C THR A 25 -20.61 6.58 2.83
N SER A 26 -20.91 5.35 2.43
CA SER A 26 -20.04 4.20 2.72
C SER A 26 -18.63 4.62 2.30
N PRO A 27 -17.59 4.39 3.12
CA PRO A 27 -16.23 4.70 2.73
C PRO A 27 -16.01 4.04 1.37
N SER A 28 -15.66 4.86 0.39
CA SER A 28 -15.41 4.40 -0.98
C SER A 28 -14.37 3.29 -0.85
N ALA A 29 -14.71 2.06 -1.24
CA ALA A 29 -13.76 0.96 -1.18
C ALA A 29 -12.51 1.42 -1.92
N THR A 30 -11.41 1.59 -1.19
CA THR A 30 -10.16 2.09 -1.75
C THR A 30 -9.78 1.13 -2.87
N SER A 31 -9.80 1.60 -4.11
CA SER A 31 -9.52 0.75 -5.26
C SER A 31 -8.09 0.23 -5.19
N MET A 32 -7.92 -1.10 -5.36
CA MET A 32 -6.59 -1.70 -5.41
C MET A 32 -5.79 -1.13 -6.59
N ILE A 33 -4.48 -1.02 -6.39
CA ILE A 33 -3.53 -0.61 -7.42
C ILE A 33 -3.22 -1.81 -8.31
N ASN A 34 -3.33 -1.63 -9.63
CA ASN A 34 -3.02 -2.61 -10.66
C ASN A 34 -1.85 -2.13 -11.54
N PRO A 35 -1.20 -3.04 -12.30
CA PRO A 35 -0.17 -2.64 -13.25
C PRO A 35 -0.67 -1.59 -14.25
N GLY A 36 0.05 -0.48 -14.36
CA GLY A 36 -0.28 0.68 -15.18
C GLY A 36 -1.01 1.81 -14.46
N ASP A 37 -1.41 1.61 -13.19
CA ASP A 37 -2.02 2.67 -12.40
C ASP A 37 -1.01 3.76 -12.03
N LYS A 38 -1.54 4.97 -11.85
CA LYS A 38 -0.77 6.13 -11.37
C LYS A 38 -1.23 6.56 -9.97
N ILE A 39 -0.26 6.98 -9.17
CA ILE A 39 -0.45 7.59 -7.87
C ILE A 39 0.28 8.94 -7.90
N GLY A 40 -0.45 10.01 -8.18
CA GLY A 40 0.17 11.30 -8.47
C GLY A 40 1.09 11.22 -9.69
N ASP A 41 2.36 11.57 -9.52
CA ASP A 41 3.39 11.53 -10.56
C ASP A 41 4.16 10.19 -10.61
N PHE A 42 3.68 9.16 -9.89
CA PHE A 42 4.30 7.83 -9.85
C PHE A 42 3.49 6.83 -10.67
N LEU A 43 4.17 6.09 -11.55
CA LEU A 43 3.63 4.97 -12.31
C LEU A 43 3.96 3.67 -11.56
N VAL A 44 2.96 2.81 -11.34
CA VAL A 44 3.14 1.47 -10.74
C VAL A 44 2.98 0.44 -11.85
N THR A 45 4.03 -0.33 -12.14
CA THR A 45 4.06 -1.26 -13.27
C THR A 45 4.81 -2.54 -12.93
N LYS A 46 4.98 -3.41 -13.92
CA LYS A 46 5.91 -4.54 -13.91
C LYS A 46 7.23 -4.11 -14.54
N GLY A 47 8.34 -4.73 -14.14
CA GLY A 47 9.64 -4.52 -14.76
C GLY A 47 10.29 -5.83 -15.16
N GLU A 48 11.19 -5.78 -16.14
CA GLU A 48 12.13 -6.85 -16.43
C GLU A 48 13.28 -6.77 -15.42
N ALA A 49 13.84 -7.90 -15.03
CA ALA A 49 14.82 -7.97 -13.92
C ALA A 49 16.05 -7.07 -14.13
N GLU A 50 16.51 -6.95 -15.37
CA GLU A 50 17.68 -6.15 -15.77
C GLU A 50 17.45 -4.64 -15.77
N ASP A 51 16.18 -4.20 -15.80
CA ASP A 51 15.80 -2.79 -15.86
C ASP A 51 15.42 -2.21 -14.49
N VAL A 52 15.51 -3.01 -13.43
CA VAL A 52 14.95 -2.67 -12.12
C VAL A 52 16.06 -2.58 -11.08
N VAL A 53 16.05 -1.47 -10.32
CA VAL A 53 16.90 -1.31 -9.13
C VAL A 53 16.13 -1.88 -7.91
N TYR A 54 16.81 -2.70 -7.13
CA TYR A 54 16.23 -3.28 -5.93
C TYR A 54 16.62 -2.51 -4.67
N THR A 55 15.77 -2.54 -3.64
CA THR A 55 15.98 -1.79 -2.39
C THR A 55 17.33 -2.07 -1.71
N TRP A 56 17.87 -3.30 -1.80
CA TRP A 56 19.19 -3.62 -1.27
C TRP A 56 20.36 -2.97 -2.05
N GLU A 57 20.15 -2.57 -3.30
CA GLU A 57 21.14 -1.88 -4.14
C GLU A 57 21.13 -0.37 -3.88
N MET A 58 20.00 0.18 -3.46
CA MET A 58 19.81 1.62 -3.25
C MET A 58 20.47 2.14 -1.97
N GLY A 59 20.89 1.26 -1.05
CA GLY A 59 21.46 1.68 0.22
C GLY A 59 20.47 2.46 1.09
N CYS A 60 19.22 1.99 1.20
CA CYS A 60 18.21 2.59 2.08
C CYS A 60 18.73 2.68 3.52
N THR A 61 18.49 3.81 4.18
CA THR A 61 18.99 4.08 5.54
C THR A 61 17.87 3.94 6.55
N LYS A 62 18.04 3.09 7.57
CA LYS A 62 17.09 2.93 8.67
C LYS A 62 17.00 4.22 9.49
N GLN A 63 15.78 4.64 9.78
CA GLN A 63 15.46 5.85 10.54
C GLN A 63 15.02 5.50 11.97
N GLY A 64 15.84 5.84 12.94
CA GLY A 64 15.52 5.60 14.36
C GLY A 64 15.45 4.11 14.74
N SER A 65 14.58 3.78 15.70
CA SER A 65 14.40 2.42 16.23
C SER A 65 13.27 1.63 15.55
N ALA A 66 12.38 2.29 14.82
CA ALA A 66 11.30 1.66 14.07
C ALA A 66 11.83 1.06 12.74
N GLU A 67 11.07 0.15 12.15
CA GLU A 67 11.38 -0.40 10.82
C GLU A 67 10.93 0.60 9.72
N VAL A 68 11.52 1.81 9.78
CA VAL A 68 11.33 2.88 8.81
C VAL A 68 12.64 3.12 8.06
N TYR A 69 12.58 3.15 6.73
CA TYR A 69 13.75 3.28 5.86
C TYR A 69 13.56 4.46 4.91
N ALA A 70 14.58 5.32 4.81
CA ALA A 70 14.67 6.36 3.79
C ALA A 70 15.47 5.83 2.61
N CYS A 71 14.87 5.83 1.43
CA CYS A 71 15.46 5.38 0.17
C CYS A 71 15.55 6.56 -0.81
N LYS A 72 16.61 6.61 -1.59
CA LYS A 72 16.81 7.65 -2.61
C LYS A 72 16.90 7.01 -3.99
N SER A 73 16.24 7.64 -4.95
CA SER A 73 16.24 7.24 -6.35
C SER A 73 16.23 8.48 -7.24
N THR A 74 16.31 8.27 -8.53
CA THR A 74 16.31 9.30 -9.56
C THR A 74 15.05 9.21 -10.40
N VAL A 75 14.51 10.33 -10.85
CA VAL A 75 13.39 10.37 -11.79
C VAL A 75 13.71 9.55 -13.04
N GLY A 76 12.80 8.66 -13.43
CA GLY A 76 12.96 7.72 -14.55
C GLY A 76 13.62 6.39 -14.17
N GLU A 77 14.20 6.25 -12.96
CA GLU A 77 14.63 4.93 -12.49
C GLU A 77 13.41 4.07 -12.10
N LYS A 78 13.48 2.79 -12.44
CA LYS A 78 12.49 1.77 -12.10
C LYS A 78 12.94 1.04 -10.85
N VAL A 79 12.18 1.15 -9.77
CA VAL A 79 12.52 0.58 -8.46
C VAL A 79 11.55 -0.52 -8.09
N ASN A 80 12.03 -1.73 -7.77
CA ASN A 80 11.19 -2.75 -7.13
C ASN A 80 10.97 -2.36 -5.66
N ILE A 81 9.70 -2.20 -5.28
CA ILE A 81 9.27 -1.73 -3.96
C ILE A 81 8.72 -2.84 -3.07
N SER A 82 8.79 -4.10 -3.49
CA SER A 82 8.26 -5.23 -2.72
C SER A 82 9.36 -5.95 -1.94
N ALA A 83 8.99 -6.55 -0.81
CA ALA A 83 9.85 -7.50 -0.14
C ALA A 83 9.92 -8.83 -0.91
N GLY A 84 10.98 -9.60 -0.67
CA GLY A 84 11.19 -10.90 -1.29
C GLY A 84 11.49 -11.98 -0.28
N VAL A 85 11.43 -13.23 -0.73
CA VAL A 85 11.85 -14.42 0.03
C VAL A 85 13.07 -15.08 -0.60
N TYR A 86 13.92 -15.68 0.23
CA TYR A 86 15.11 -16.41 -0.20
C TYR A 86 15.34 -17.65 0.68
N ALA A 87 15.83 -18.72 0.07
CA ALA A 87 15.93 -20.03 0.73
C ALA A 87 17.22 -20.25 1.55
N ALA A 88 18.24 -19.39 1.38
CA ALA A 88 19.61 -19.66 1.83
C ALA A 88 19.77 -19.94 3.34
N LEU A 89 18.89 -19.47 4.19
CA LEU A 89 19.03 -19.59 5.65
C LEU A 89 17.93 -20.46 6.30
N SER A 90 16.88 -20.82 5.57
CA SER A 90 15.71 -21.49 6.15
C SER A 90 15.77 -23.03 6.10
N GLY A 91 16.64 -23.58 5.27
CA GLY A 91 16.65 -25.04 4.97
C GLY A 91 15.47 -25.51 4.12
N LYS A 92 14.57 -24.59 3.70
CA LYS A 92 13.41 -24.82 2.83
C LYS A 92 13.75 -24.49 1.37
N THR A 93 12.95 -24.99 0.44
CA THR A 93 13.02 -24.56 -0.96
C THR A 93 12.37 -23.17 -1.13
N LEU A 94 12.76 -22.45 -2.17
CA LEU A 94 12.17 -21.15 -2.51
C LEU A 94 10.65 -21.25 -2.75
N ASP A 95 10.20 -22.33 -3.41
CA ASP A 95 8.78 -22.58 -3.66
C ASP A 95 8.00 -22.84 -2.36
N SER A 96 8.58 -23.59 -1.42
CA SER A 96 7.95 -23.82 -0.11
C SER A 96 7.79 -22.51 0.67
N LEU A 97 8.86 -21.72 0.77
CA LEU A 97 8.80 -20.42 1.43
C LEU A 97 7.79 -19.47 0.76
N TRP A 98 7.77 -19.45 -0.57
CA TRP A 98 6.84 -18.61 -1.33
C TRP A 98 5.38 -19.00 -1.09
N SER A 99 5.09 -20.31 -1.01
CA SER A 99 3.72 -20.79 -0.75
C SER A 99 3.21 -20.48 0.67
N GLU A 100 4.12 -20.34 1.63
CA GLU A 100 3.80 -20.00 3.03
C GLU A 100 3.84 -18.48 3.29
N HIS A 101 4.42 -17.71 2.36
CA HIS A 101 4.57 -16.26 2.47
C HIS A 101 3.23 -15.55 2.39
N THR A 102 2.92 -14.75 3.41
CA THR A 102 1.84 -13.79 3.34
C THR A 102 2.42 -12.39 3.21
N TYR A 103 1.87 -11.59 2.30
CA TYR A 103 2.39 -10.26 2.01
C TYR A 103 1.28 -9.29 1.65
N GLU A 104 1.33 -8.12 2.23
CA GLU A 104 0.49 -6.98 1.90
C GLU A 104 1.38 -5.77 1.63
N LEU A 105 1.11 -5.07 0.54
CA LEU A 105 1.83 -3.89 0.12
C LEU A 105 0.83 -2.74 -0.06
N LEU A 106 1.13 -1.60 0.55
CA LEU A 106 0.37 -0.37 0.35
C LEU A 106 1.30 0.70 -0.23
N ILE A 107 0.80 1.48 -1.17
CA ILE A 107 1.46 2.68 -1.69
C ILE A 107 0.63 3.87 -1.22
N GLY A 108 1.19 4.68 -0.31
CA GLY A 108 0.39 5.54 0.55
C GLY A 108 -0.55 4.68 1.40
N ASP A 109 -1.85 4.89 1.25
CA ASP A 109 -2.92 4.15 1.93
C ASP A 109 -3.71 3.20 0.99
N ARG A 110 -3.24 3.03 -0.26
CA ARG A 110 -3.90 2.17 -1.24
C ARG A 110 -3.24 0.79 -1.33
N PRO A 111 -4.01 -0.31 -1.18
CA PRO A 111 -3.48 -1.65 -1.30
C PRO A 111 -3.13 -1.99 -2.76
N VAL A 112 -2.08 -2.79 -2.93
CA VAL A 112 -1.63 -3.30 -4.23
C VAL A 112 -2.25 -4.66 -4.51
N ASN A 113 -2.78 -4.85 -5.71
CA ASN A 113 -3.26 -6.15 -6.19
C ASN A 113 -2.06 -7.02 -6.63
N LEU A 114 -1.37 -7.63 -5.68
CA LEU A 114 -0.15 -8.41 -5.90
C LEU A 114 -0.35 -9.51 -6.95
N ALA A 115 -1.51 -10.16 -6.97
CA ALA A 115 -1.81 -11.22 -7.94
C ALA A 115 -1.75 -10.73 -9.39
N ALA A 116 -2.14 -9.45 -9.64
CA ALA A 116 -2.07 -8.85 -10.97
C ALA A 116 -0.63 -8.57 -11.40
N PHE A 117 0.30 -8.35 -10.45
CA PHE A 117 1.71 -8.10 -10.74
C PHE A 117 2.49 -9.40 -10.99
N GLY A 118 2.16 -10.49 -10.27
CA GLY A 118 2.92 -11.73 -10.30
C GLY A 118 4.25 -11.61 -9.57
N SER A 119 5.11 -12.63 -9.71
CA SER A 119 6.43 -12.67 -9.07
C SER A 119 7.55 -12.78 -10.09
N ILE A 120 8.77 -12.46 -9.66
CA ILE A 120 9.99 -12.55 -10.44
C ILE A 120 11.11 -13.11 -9.56
N ASP A 121 11.92 -13.99 -10.14
CA ASP A 121 13.11 -14.55 -9.48
C ASP A 121 14.34 -13.77 -9.94
N VAL A 122 15.12 -13.28 -8.96
CA VAL A 122 16.31 -12.46 -9.20
C VAL A 122 17.51 -13.00 -8.46
N ALA A 123 18.69 -12.83 -9.04
CA ALA A 123 19.95 -13.18 -8.38
C ALA A 123 20.30 -12.10 -7.34
N HIS A 124 20.58 -12.52 -6.11
CA HIS A 124 21.05 -11.65 -5.05
C HIS A 124 22.49 -12.05 -4.65
N PRO A 125 23.44 -11.11 -4.54
CA PRO A 125 24.87 -11.42 -4.39
C PRO A 125 25.24 -12.17 -3.10
N ARG A 126 24.39 -12.10 -2.06
CA ARG A 126 24.66 -12.70 -0.73
C ARG A 126 23.84 -13.94 -0.44
N VAL A 127 22.62 -14.06 -1.02
CA VAL A 127 21.66 -15.09 -0.62
C VAL A 127 21.20 -15.98 -1.78
N GLY A 128 21.83 -15.83 -2.97
CA GLY A 128 21.48 -16.61 -4.15
C GLY A 128 20.19 -16.10 -4.82
N THR A 129 19.25 -16.98 -5.13
CA THR A 129 18.00 -16.56 -5.77
C THR A 129 17.00 -16.05 -4.73
N MET A 130 16.45 -14.88 -5.00
CA MET A 130 15.30 -14.32 -4.28
C MET A 130 14.09 -14.27 -5.19
N ARG A 131 12.91 -14.47 -4.63
CA ARG A 131 11.62 -14.24 -5.32
C ARG A 131 10.94 -13.04 -4.74
N HIS A 132 10.58 -12.09 -5.61
CA HIS A 132 9.85 -10.87 -5.27
C HIS A 132 8.50 -10.83 -5.97
N TRP A 133 7.56 -10.07 -5.42
CA TRP A 133 6.45 -9.57 -6.23
C TRP A 133 7.01 -8.56 -7.25
N ASN A 134 6.51 -8.64 -8.49
CA ASN A 134 7.01 -7.76 -9.57
C ASN A 134 6.30 -6.40 -9.55
N VAL A 135 6.41 -5.68 -8.43
CA VAL A 135 5.83 -4.34 -8.25
C VAL A 135 6.93 -3.30 -8.39
N VAL A 136 6.88 -2.56 -9.48
CA VAL A 136 7.87 -1.56 -9.86
C VAL A 136 7.26 -0.18 -9.83
N LEU A 137 7.97 0.76 -9.22
CA LEU A 137 7.64 2.18 -9.13
C LEU A 137 8.59 2.99 -10.00
N GLU A 138 8.04 3.91 -10.79
CA GLU A 138 8.79 4.87 -11.59
C GLU A 138 8.20 6.27 -11.36
N ALA A 139 9.05 7.26 -11.04
CA ALA A 139 8.63 8.64 -10.87
C ALA A 139 8.79 9.44 -12.17
N ALA A 140 7.73 10.13 -12.60
CA ALA A 140 7.78 11.04 -13.74
C ALA A 140 8.33 12.43 -13.37
N LYS A 141 8.32 12.79 -12.08
CA LYS A 141 8.83 14.05 -11.52
C LYS A 141 9.46 13.83 -10.16
N PRO A 142 10.33 14.75 -9.69
CA PRO A 142 10.81 14.73 -8.32
C PRO A 142 9.67 14.72 -7.31
N GLY A 143 9.80 13.93 -6.25
CA GLY A 143 8.79 13.83 -5.21
C GLY A 143 9.09 12.74 -4.21
N GLU A 144 8.16 12.57 -3.27
CA GLU A 144 8.26 11.58 -2.21
C GLU A 144 7.01 10.69 -2.21
N ILE A 145 7.20 9.41 -1.90
CA ILE A 145 6.11 8.46 -1.74
C ILE A 145 6.44 7.48 -0.62
N THR A 146 5.42 7.14 0.17
CA THR A 146 5.54 6.20 1.27
C THR A 146 4.98 4.84 0.86
N ILE A 147 5.73 3.81 1.17
CA ILE A 147 5.38 2.40 0.96
C ILE A 147 5.29 1.74 2.32
N HIS A 148 4.21 1.04 2.59
CA HIS A 148 4.06 0.20 3.76
C HIS A 148 3.98 -1.26 3.32
N ASP A 149 4.76 -2.12 3.95
CA ASP A 149 4.69 -3.55 3.72
C ASP A 149 4.59 -4.32 5.03
N ARG A 150 3.86 -5.41 5.01
CA ARG A 150 3.73 -6.32 6.14
C ARG A 150 3.39 -7.72 5.67
N GLY A 151 3.74 -8.68 6.50
CA GLY A 151 3.48 -10.08 6.17
C GLY A 151 4.09 -11.05 7.14
N LYS A 152 4.27 -12.28 6.64
CA LYS A 152 5.00 -13.34 7.35
C LYS A 152 5.89 -14.09 6.37
N VAL A 153 7.12 -14.37 6.78
CA VAL A 153 8.07 -15.23 6.07
C VAL A 153 8.57 -16.27 7.06
N ASP A 154 8.50 -17.53 6.71
CA ASP A 154 8.92 -18.65 7.57
C ASP A 154 8.30 -18.64 8.99
N GLY A 155 7.02 -18.18 9.07
CA GLY A 155 6.28 -18.05 10.31
C GLY A 155 6.54 -16.75 11.10
N GLU A 156 7.58 -16.00 10.78
CA GLU A 156 7.93 -14.74 11.43
C GLU A 156 7.21 -13.56 10.76
N ALA A 157 6.52 -12.75 11.59
CA ALA A 157 5.86 -11.55 11.12
C ALA A 157 6.87 -10.42 10.90
N PHE A 158 6.65 -9.62 9.87
CA PHE A 158 7.39 -8.38 9.63
C PHE A 158 6.44 -7.25 9.23
N GLU A 159 6.87 -6.03 9.48
CA GLU A 159 6.22 -4.81 9.02
C GLU A 159 7.30 -3.75 8.83
N SER A 160 7.27 -3.05 7.69
CA SER A 160 8.18 -1.95 7.45
C SER A 160 7.52 -0.79 6.72
N THR A 161 8.17 0.37 6.79
CA THR A 161 7.80 1.57 6.04
C THR A 161 9.02 2.05 5.27
N MET A 162 8.89 2.23 3.97
CA MET A 162 9.91 2.82 3.13
C MET A 162 9.43 4.17 2.60
N ILE A 163 10.27 5.20 2.76
CA ILE A 163 10.04 6.53 2.23
C ILE A 163 11.00 6.73 1.07
N PHE A 164 10.47 6.73 -0.15
CA PHE A 164 11.24 6.95 -1.36
C PHE A 164 11.23 8.41 -1.74
N THR A 165 12.42 9.00 -1.86
CA THR A 165 12.62 10.35 -2.39
C THR A 165 13.25 10.25 -3.76
N PHE A 166 12.54 10.70 -4.80
CA PHE A 166 13.03 10.79 -6.17
C PHE A 166 13.55 12.19 -6.46
N SER A 167 14.81 12.29 -6.85
CA SER A 167 15.50 13.53 -7.20
C SER A 167 15.58 13.70 -8.74
N PRO A 168 15.81 14.91 -9.24
CA PRO A 168 16.15 15.10 -10.66
C PRO A 168 17.37 14.27 -11.05
N PRO A 169 17.50 13.86 -12.33
CA PRO A 169 18.67 13.15 -12.84
C PRO A 169 19.94 13.98 -12.81
#